data_ebf331683d6ef4b970ad377dee532164
#
_entry.id   ebf331683d6ef4b970ad377dee532164
#
_cell.length_a   1.000
_cell.length_b   1.000
_cell.length_c   1.000
_cell.angle_alpha   90.00
_cell.angle_beta   90.00
_cell.angle_gamma   90.00
#
_symmetry.space_group_name_H-M   'P 1'
#
loop_
_entity.id
_entity.type
_entity.pdbx_description
1 polymer ?
#
loop_
_entity_poly.entity_id
_entity_poly.type
_entity_poly.pdbx_seq_one_letter_code
_entity_poly.pdbx_strand_id
1 'polypeptide(L)'
;MINSLSILIPTYNNVCLELVRDLQAQASILSSENDFEYEIIVADDGSTDKNTIEKNCEINGLDNCRYIERKENIGRAAIRNFLAKEAKYPWLLFIDSNMNVINNQYLAKYQKEQECDVIYGGYQVRRNLKTKKHNLRYIFECKALQNGDYKQRQKNPYSDFHTSNFIIKRSIMLQHPLDERFRQYGYEDVLFGKTLKNNHIKIKHIDNPLGYEHFIENWSFVIKIAESLRTVYQFREELQGYSKIIAYEKKLHRWHLANLCKKLYPLLSLPIKARLTGNKPSIFWFNIYKLMYYVHLES
;
A
#
# COMPACT_ATOMS: atom_id res chain seq x y z
N MET A 1 -15.75 -19.64 -8.36
CA MET A 1 -14.27 -19.71 -8.28
C MET A 1 -13.66 -18.75 -9.30
N ILE A 2 -12.49 -18.22 -9.03
CA ILE A 2 -11.74 -17.36 -9.94
C ILE A 2 -10.88 -18.29 -10.83
N ASN A 3 -11.24 -18.42 -12.11
CA ASN A 3 -10.56 -19.32 -13.04
C ASN A 3 -9.58 -18.62 -13.98
N SER A 4 -9.57 -17.30 -13.97
CA SER A 4 -8.61 -16.51 -14.77
C SER A 4 -8.21 -15.22 -14.04
N LEU A 5 -6.90 -14.93 -13.97
CA LEU A 5 -6.34 -13.91 -13.10
C LEU A 5 -5.15 -13.18 -13.73
N SER A 6 -5.18 -11.87 -13.76
CA SER A 6 -4.01 -11.05 -14.03
C SER A 6 -3.39 -10.59 -12.71
N ILE A 7 -2.15 -10.98 -12.43
CA ILE A 7 -1.38 -10.59 -11.25
C ILE A 7 -0.56 -9.35 -11.64
N LEU A 8 -0.77 -8.24 -10.97
CA LEU A 8 -0.32 -6.92 -11.35
C LEU A 8 0.59 -6.31 -10.26
N ILE A 9 1.83 -6.06 -10.61
CA ILE A 9 2.87 -5.61 -9.67
C ILE A 9 3.43 -4.28 -10.15
N PRO A 10 3.04 -3.14 -9.55
CA PRO A 10 3.71 -1.87 -9.79
C PRO A 10 5.05 -1.85 -9.05
N THR A 11 6.13 -1.43 -9.72
CA THR A 11 7.45 -1.30 -9.09
C THR A 11 8.10 0.05 -9.39
N TYR A 12 8.96 0.52 -8.50
CA TYR A 12 9.83 1.68 -8.65
C TYR A 12 11.06 1.52 -7.75
N ASN A 13 12.25 1.44 -8.35
CA ASN A 13 13.52 1.23 -7.64
C ASN A 13 13.46 0.08 -6.62
N ASN A 14 12.79 -1.02 -7.00
CA ASN A 14 12.65 -2.20 -6.17
C ASN A 14 12.72 -3.47 -7.01
N VAL A 15 13.63 -4.37 -6.65
CA VAL A 15 13.74 -5.70 -7.28
C VAL A 15 12.61 -6.58 -6.77
N CYS A 16 11.82 -7.16 -7.68
CA CYS A 16 10.68 -8.03 -7.34
C CYS A 16 10.72 -9.40 -8.06
N LEU A 17 11.85 -9.77 -8.64
CA LEU A 17 12.01 -11.02 -9.36
C LEU A 17 11.63 -12.26 -8.51
N GLU A 18 12.08 -12.34 -7.26
CA GLU A 18 11.74 -13.47 -6.38
C GLU A 18 10.24 -13.51 -6.06
N LEU A 19 9.59 -12.37 -5.81
CA LEU A 19 8.15 -12.31 -5.65
C LEU A 19 7.42 -12.87 -6.89
N VAL A 20 7.89 -12.51 -8.09
CA VAL A 20 7.31 -13.00 -9.35
C VAL A 20 7.52 -14.51 -9.50
N ARG A 21 8.72 -15.02 -9.18
CA ARG A 21 9.03 -16.47 -9.21
C ARG A 21 8.12 -17.28 -8.27
N ASP A 22 7.92 -16.79 -7.04
CA ASP A 22 7.04 -17.44 -6.06
C ASP A 22 5.59 -17.46 -6.54
N LEU A 23 5.10 -16.37 -7.11
CA LEU A 23 3.73 -16.28 -7.64
C LEU A 23 3.57 -17.13 -8.89
N GLN A 24 4.54 -17.12 -9.80
CA GLN A 24 4.53 -17.91 -11.04
C GLN A 24 4.53 -19.42 -10.72
N ALA A 25 5.34 -19.87 -9.74
CA ALA A 25 5.35 -21.27 -9.33
C ALA A 25 3.98 -21.73 -8.81
N GLN A 26 3.31 -20.93 -7.95
CA GLN A 26 1.96 -21.24 -7.47
C GLN A 26 0.91 -21.22 -8.59
N ALA A 27 1.00 -20.25 -9.49
CA ALA A 27 0.06 -20.11 -10.60
C ALA A 27 0.20 -21.28 -11.60
N SER A 28 1.43 -21.73 -11.89
CA SER A 28 1.70 -22.88 -12.76
C SER A 28 1.14 -24.19 -12.17
N ILE A 29 1.25 -24.39 -10.86
CA ILE A 29 0.64 -25.55 -10.19
C ILE A 29 -0.89 -25.50 -10.35
N LEU A 30 -1.52 -24.35 -10.06
CA LEU A 30 -2.96 -24.20 -10.21
C LEU A 30 -3.42 -24.40 -11.65
N SER A 31 -2.64 -23.95 -12.64
CA SER A 31 -2.93 -24.13 -14.06
C SER A 31 -2.82 -25.58 -14.49
N SER A 32 -1.89 -26.34 -13.92
CA SER A 32 -1.73 -27.79 -14.24
C SER A 32 -2.77 -28.67 -13.58
N GLU A 33 -3.27 -28.29 -12.42
CA GLU A 33 -4.24 -29.07 -11.64
C GLU A 33 -5.71 -28.72 -11.94
N ASN A 34 -5.95 -27.49 -12.41
CA ASN A 34 -7.27 -26.95 -12.66
C ASN A 34 -7.27 -26.15 -13.96
N ASP A 35 -8.45 -25.85 -14.49
CA ASP A 35 -8.63 -24.93 -15.64
C ASP A 35 -8.44 -23.48 -15.17
N PHE A 36 -7.19 -23.15 -14.79
CA PHE A 36 -6.82 -21.83 -14.28
C PHE A 36 -5.85 -21.13 -15.22
N GLU A 37 -6.29 -20.00 -15.78
CA GLU A 37 -5.48 -19.17 -16.64
C GLU A 37 -4.88 -17.99 -15.86
N TYR A 38 -3.63 -17.66 -16.14
CA TYR A 38 -2.98 -16.54 -15.49
C TYR A 38 -2.00 -15.80 -16.36
N GLU A 39 -1.73 -14.56 -15.98
CA GLU A 39 -0.58 -13.77 -16.40
C GLU A 39 -0.02 -12.98 -15.20
N ILE A 40 1.26 -12.66 -15.24
CA ILE A 40 1.91 -11.76 -14.28
C ILE A 40 2.48 -10.57 -15.04
N ILE A 41 2.04 -9.37 -14.72
CA ILE A 41 2.53 -8.14 -15.33
C ILE A 41 3.18 -7.28 -14.26
N VAL A 42 4.47 -7.03 -14.44
CA VAL A 42 5.21 -6.05 -13.65
C VAL A 42 5.36 -4.78 -14.46
N ALA A 43 4.91 -3.64 -13.95
CA ALA A 43 5.15 -2.35 -14.58
C ALA A 43 6.08 -1.51 -13.71
N ASP A 44 7.21 -1.17 -14.29
CA ASP A 44 8.21 -0.28 -13.72
C ASP A 44 7.82 1.18 -13.98
N ASP A 45 7.63 1.93 -12.93
CA ASP A 45 7.21 3.33 -12.97
C ASP A 45 8.40 4.29 -13.14
N GLY A 46 9.29 3.99 -14.10
CA GLY A 46 10.44 4.82 -14.43
C GLY A 46 11.56 4.74 -13.40
N SER A 47 11.96 3.52 -13.01
CA SER A 47 13.11 3.32 -12.11
C SER A 47 14.38 3.95 -12.63
N THR A 48 15.19 4.49 -11.74
CA THR A 48 16.48 5.13 -12.04
C THR A 48 17.68 4.25 -11.65
N ASP A 49 17.45 3.23 -10.84
CA ASP A 49 18.47 2.27 -10.43
C ASP A 49 18.63 1.16 -11.48
N LYS A 50 19.76 1.20 -12.20
CA LYS A 50 20.07 0.26 -13.28
C LYS A 50 20.09 -1.20 -12.83
N ASN A 51 20.62 -1.49 -11.64
CA ASN A 51 20.64 -2.86 -11.11
C ASN A 51 19.22 -3.41 -10.88
N THR A 52 18.30 -2.55 -10.43
CA THR A 52 16.87 -2.91 -10.29
C THR A 52 16.27 -3.26 -11.66
N ILE A 53 16.51 -2.43 -12.67
CA ILE A 53 15.99 -2.63 -14.02
C ILE A 53 16.53 -3.93 -14.61
N GLU A 54 17.86 -4.14 -14.59
CA GLU A 54 18.52 -5.34 -15.10
C GLU A 54 17.97 -6.62 -14.47
N LYS A 55 17.84 -6.66 -13.13
CA LYS A 55 17.29 -7.82 -12.44
C LYS A 55 15.82 -8.07 -12.75
N ASN A 56 15.02 -7.02 -12.83
CA ASN A 56 13.61 -7.17 -13.16
C ASN A 56 13.37 -7.54 -14.63
N CYS A 57 14.27 -7.21 -15.56
CA CYS A 57 14.21 -7.66 -16.94
C CYS A 57 14.24 -9.19 -17.09
N GLU A 58 14.84 -9.93 -16.12
CA GLU A 58 14.82 -11.41 -16.11
C GLU A 58 13.38 -11.97 -16.02
N ILE A 59 12.42 -11.20 -15.56
CA ILE A 59 11.00 -11.57 -15.50
C ILE A 59 10.45 -11.96 -16.88
N ASN A 60 10.95 -11.32 -17.95
CA ASN A 60 10.52 -11.64 -19.32
C ASN A 60 10.94 -13.05 -19.78
N GLY A 61 11.85 -13.71 -19.08
CA GLY A 61 12.22 -15.10 -19.31
C GLY A 61 11.33 -16.13 -18.60
N LEU A 62 10.35 -15.69 -17.80
CA LEU A 62 9.41 -16.57 -17.08
C LEU A 62 8.11 -16.72 -17.87
N ASP A 63 7.56 -17.95 -17.88
CA ASP A 63 6.31 -18.25 -18.58
C ASP A 63 5.13 -17.44 -18.02
N ASN A 64 4.32 -16.88 -18.92
CA ASN A 64 3.18 -16.02 -18.61
C ASN A 64 3.52 -14.75 -17.79
N CYS A 65 4.79 -14.33 -17.80
CA CYS A 65 5.26 -13.14 -17.11
C CYS A 65 5.72 -12.07 -18.09
N ARG A 66 5.48 -10.81 -17.76
CA ARG A 66 5.87 -9.66 -18.57
C ARG A 66 6.34 -8.52 -17.69
N TYR A 67 7.54 -7.98 -17.97
CA TYR A 67 8.05 -6.75 -17.38
C TYR A 67 7.95 -5.61 -18.39
N ILE A 68 7.33 -4.51 -17.98
CA ILE A 68 7.12 -3.31 -18.79
C ILE A 68 7.88 -2.17 -18.15
N GLU A 69 8.96 -1.74 -18.80
CA GLU A 69 9.73 -0.58 -18.39
C GLU A 69 9.10 0.71 -18.95
N ARG A 70 8.84 1.67 -18.08
CA ARG A 70 8.37 3.00 -18.46
C ARG A 70 9.50 4.02 -18.33
N LYS A 71 9.49 5.03 -19.20
CA LYS A 71 10.53 6.08 -19.22
C LYS A 71 10.38 7.08 -18.08
N GLU A 72 9.15 7.27 -17.59
CA GLU A 72 8.80 8.33 -16.63
C GLU A 72 7.97 7.77 -15.48
N ASN A 73 8.20 8.32 -14.29
CA ASN A 73 7.39 8.04 -13.12
C ASN A 73 6.07 8.81 -13.22
N ILE A 74 4.96 8.08 -13.29
CA ILE A 74 3.61 8.64 -13.38
C ILE A 74 2.86 8.59 -12.04
N GLY A 75 3.44 7.93 -11.04
CA GLY A 75 2.91 7.84 -9.69
C GLY A 75 2.04 6.61 -9.41
N ARG A 76 1.84 6.35 -8.12
CA ARG A 76 1.29 5.10 -7.59
C ARG A 76 -0.12 4.77 -8.09
N ALA A 77 -0.98 5.76 -8.23
CA ALA A 77 -2.33 5.59 -8.75
C ALA A 77 -2.31 5.28 -10.26
N ALA A 78 -1.60 6.11 -11.03
CA ALA A 78 -1.57 6.00 -12.48
C ALA A 78 -0.93 4.69 -12.95
N ILE A 79 0.14 4.20 -12.30
CA ILE A 79 0.77 2.93 -12.68
C ILE A 79 -0.16 1.72 -12.44
N ARG A 80 -0.99 1.75 -11.37
CA ARG A 80 -2.00 0.70 -11.15
C ARG A 80 -3.13 0.77 -12.17
N ASN A 81 -3.57 1.98 -12.54
CA ASN A 81 -4.56 2.16 -13.61
C ASN A 81 -4.00 1.68 -14.97
N PHE A 82 -2.74 1.96 -15.24
CA PHE A 82 -2.05 1.44 -16.43
C PHE A 82 -2.04 -0.09 -16.44
N LEU A 83 -1.62 -0.74 -15.36
CA LEU A 83 -1.63 -2.20 -15.22
C LEU A 83 -3.03 -2.80 -15.43
N ALA A 84 -4.09 -2.16 -14.92
CA ALA A 84 -5.46 -2.62 -15.14
C ALA A 84 -5.91 -2.58 -16.60
N LYS A 85 -5.39 -1.62 -17.39
CA LYS A 85 -5.65 -1.52 -18.83
C LYS A 85 -4.89 -2.59 -19.60
N GLU A 86 -3.64 -2.87 -19.24
CA GLU A 86 -2.78 -3.89 -19.85
C GLU A 86 -3.24 -5.33 -19.58
N ALA A 87 -3.98 -5.55 -18.49
CA ALA A 87 -4.45 -6.86 -18.06
C ALA A 87 -5.52 -7.43 -19.00
N LYS A 88 -5.43 -8.74 -19.31
CA LYS A 88 -6.39 -9.41 -20.19
C LYS A 88 -7.51 -10.14 -19.46
N TYR A 89 -7.30 -10.58 -18.21
CA TYR A 89 -8.26 -11.38 -17.48
C TYR A 89 -9.28 -10.57 -16.69
N PRO A 90 -10.46 -11.14 -16.37
CA PRO A 90 -11.55 -10.43 -15.71
C PRO A 90 -11.30 -10.14 -14.24
N TRP A 91 -10.35 -10.84 -13.61
CA TRP A 91 -9.93 -10.59 -12.23
C TRP A 91 -8.49 -10.07 -12.18
N LEU A 92 -8.28 -9.04 -11.37
CA LEU A 92 -6.99 -8.39 -11.18
C LEU A 92 -6.53 -8.57 -9.74
N LEU A 93 -5.35 -9.14 -9.53
CA LEU A 93 -4.69 -9.20 -8.22
C LEU A 93 -3.55 -8.18 -8.20
N PHE A 94 -3.70 -7.12 -7.42
CA PHE A 94 -2.64 -6.14 -7.20
C PHE A 94 -1.79 -6.52 -5.99
N ILE A 95 -0.47 -6.48 -6.17
CA ILE A 95 0.53 -6.75 -5.13
C ILE A 95 1.62 -5.67 -5.20
N ASP A 96 1.95 -5.05 -4.06
CA ASP A 96 3.10 -4.14 -3.99
C ASP A 96 4.40 -4.93 -4.15
N SER A 97 5.35 -4.42 -4.95
CA SER A 97 6.61 -5.10 -5.30
C SER A 97 7.53 -5.42 -4.11
N ASN A 98 7.31 -4.80 -2.96
CA ASN A 98 8.08 -5.01 -1.72
C ASN A 98 7.44 -6.01 -0.75
N MET A 99 6.46 -6.76 -1.22
CA MET A 99 5.84 -7.86 -0.47
C MET A 99 6.53 -9.19 -0.75
N ASN A 100 6.36 -10.14 0.17
CA ASN A 100 6.85 -11.52 0.04
C ASN A 100 5.68 -12.51 0.15
N VAL A 101 5.70 -13.56 -0.64
CA VAL A 101 4.79 -14.70 -0.48
C VAL A 101 5.24 -15.51 0.72
N ILE A 102 4.35 -15.70 1.70
CA ILE A 102 4.64 -16.42 2.95
C ILE A 102 3.79 -17.67 3.13
N ASN A 103 2.94 -17.95 2.16
CA ASN A 103 2.04 -19.09 2.15
C ASN A 103 2.05 -19.74 0.75
N ASN A 104 2.40 -21.01 0.68
CA ASN A 104 2.44 -21.77 -0.58
C ASN A 104 1.05 -22.03 -1.20
N GLN A 105 -0.04 -21.72 -0.49
CA GLN A 105 -1.42 -21.77 -1.00
C GLN A 105 -2.03 -20.37 -1.21
N TYR A 106 -1.20 -19.35 -1.35
CA TYR A 106 -1.66 -17.98 -1.44
C TYR A 106 -2.63 -17.74 -2.60
N LEU A 107 -2.30 -18.17 -3.81
CA LEU A 107 -3.19 -18.05 -4.98
C LEU A 107 -4.39 -18.98 -4.89
N ALA A 108 -4.22 -20.21 -4.39
CA ALA A 108 -5.30 -21.16 -4.21
C ALA A 108 -6.39 -20.66 -3.24
N LYS A 109 -6.02 -19.91 -2.21
CA LYS A 109 -6.99 -19.28 -1.32
C LYS A 109 -7.84 -18.24 -2.06
N TYR A 110 -7.24 -17.41 -2.90
CA TYR A 110 -7.99 -16.45 -3.71
C TYR A 110 -8.88 -17.12 -4.77
N GLN A 111 -8.39 -18.20 -5.41
CA GLN A 111 -9.15 -18.94 -6.41
C GLN A 111 -10.49 -19.45 -5.87
N LYS A 112 -10.53 -19.85 -4.60
CA LYS A 112 -11.75 -20.41 -3.95
C LYS A 112 -12.79 -19.35 -3.60
N GLU A 113 -12.44 -18.06 -3.65
CA GLU A 113 -13.34 -16.99 -3.27
C GLU A 113 -14.43 -16.75 -4.31
N GLN A 114 -15.61 -16.38 -3.82
CA GLN A 114 -16.83 -16.15 -4.62
C GLN A 114 -17.64 -14.99 -4.04
N GLU A 115 -18.62 -14.50 -4.81
CA GLU A 115 -19.69 -13.59 -4.37
C GLU A 115 -19.23 -12.22 -3.84
N CYS A 116 -18.10 -11.72 -4.32
CA CYS A 116 -17.63 -10.37 -3.95
C CYS A 116 -17.01 -9.67 -5.16
N ASP A 117 -16.93 -8.38 -5.07
CA ASP A 117 -16.39 -7.52 -6.13
C ASP A 117 -14.91 -7.21 -5.91
N VAL A 118 -14.54 -7.08 -4.63
CA VAL A 118 -13.18 -6.80 -4.15
C VAL A 118 -12.87 -7.72 -2.97
N ILE A 119 -11.66 -8.30 -2.96
CA ILE A 119 -11.18 -9.14 -1.87
C ILE A 119 -9.83 -8.59 -1.41
N TYR A 120 -9.70 -8.33 -0.12
CA TYR A 120 -8.47 -7.84 0.49
C TYR A 120 -7.84 -8.91 1.39
N GLY A 121 -6.63 -9.36 1.05
CA GLY A 121 -5.90 -10.38 1.81
C GLY A 121 -5.17 -9.83 3.03
N GLY A 122 -4.78 -8.56 2.98
CA GLY A 122 -3.97 -7.94 4.02
C GLY A 122 -2.47 -8.22 3.90
N TYR A 123 -1.73 -7.75 4.90
CA TYR A 123 -0.30 -8.05 5.05
C TYR A 123 0.04 -8.30 6.51
N GLN A 124 1.17 -8.92 6.73
CA GLN A 124 1.69 -9.14 8.07
C GLN A 124 3.17 -8.79 8.17
N VAL A 125 3.59 -8.42 9.36
CA VAL A 125 4.98 -8.15 9.72
C VAL A 125 5.44 -9.21 10.70
N ARG A 126 6.59 -9.81 10.44
CA ARG A 126 7.21 -10.74 11.38
C ARG A 126 7.53 -10.01 12.68
N ARG A 127 6.88 -10.40 13.76
CA ARG A 127 7.08 -9.79 15.10
C ARG A 127 8.39 -10.26 15.72
N ASN A 128 8.89 -9.49 16.72
CA ASN A 128 10.07 -9.83 17.51
C ASN A 128 11.39 -9.90 16.74
N LEU A 129 11.51 -9.16 15.63
CA LEU A 129 12.79 -8.99 14.95
C LEU A 129 13.70 -8.09 15.79
N LYS A 130 14.62 -8.72 16.55
CA LYS A 130 15.58 -8.01 17.44
C LYS A 130 16.40 -6.96 16.69
N THR A 131 16.76 -7.23 15.43
CA THR A 131 17.51 -6.32 14.55
C THR A 131 16.72 -5.08 14.15
N LYS A 132 15.39 -5.09 14.23
CA LYS A 132 14.49 -4.00 13.81
C LYS A 132 13.87 -3.21 14.98
N LYS A 133 14.21 -3.52 16.24
CA LYS A 133 13.67 -2.86 17.44
C LYS A 133 13.88 -1.32 17.48
N HIS A 134 14.84 -0.80 16.72
CA HIS A 134 15.14 0.63 16.61
C HIS A 134 14.68 1.24 15.29
N ASN A 135 13.94 0.47 14.46
CA ASN A 135 13.39 0.97 13.22
C ASN A 135 11.97 1.50 13.42
N LEU A 136 11.76 2.79 13.16
CA LEU A 136 10.48 3.47 13.38
C LEU A 136 9.35 2.88 12.52
N ARG A 137 9.64 2.54 11.26
CA ARG A 137 8.65 1.92 10.36
C ARG A 137 8.20 0.57 10.90
N TYR A 138 9.15 -0.27 11.33
CA TYR A 138 8.85 -1.57 11.92
C TYR A 138 7.95 -1.44 13.16
N ILE A 139 8.32 -0.54 14.11
CA ILE A 139 7.54 -0.30 15.32
C ILE A 139 6.13 0.19 14.98
N PHE A 140 6.02 1.07 13.98
CA PHE A 140 4.73 1.60 13.51
C PHE A 140 3.85 0.48 12.96
N GLU A 141 4.38 -0.36 12.06
CA GLU A 141 3.64 -1.48 11.44
C GLU A 141 3.22 -2.53 12.49
N CYS A 142 4.13 -2.93 13.39
CA CYS A 142 3.78 -3.84 14.48
C CYS A 142 2.62 -3.32 15.33
N LYS A 143 2.58 -1.99 15.59
CA LYS A 143 1.48 -1.37 16.34
C LYS A 143 0.19 -1.29 15.55
N ALA A 144 0.27 -0.94 14.26
CA ALA A 144 -0.89 -0.85 13.38
C ALA A 144 -1.59 -2.22 13.23
N LEU A 145 -0.82 -3.29 13.13
CA LEU A 145 -1.31 -4.66 12.95
C LEU A 145 -1.69 -5.39 14.25
N GLN A 146 -1.51 -4.76 15.43
CA GLN A 146 -1.87 -5.40 16.71
C GLN A 146 -3.33 -5.82 16.81
N ASN A 147 -4.23 -5.07 16.17
CA ASN A 147 -5.67 -5.30 16.17
C ASN A 147 -6.21 -5.69 14.78
N GLY A 148 -5.32 -6.09 13.86
CA GLY A 148 -5.61 -6.11 12.43
C GLY A 148 -5.86 -7.50 11.84
N ASP A 149 -6.47 -8.47 12.58
CA ASP A 149 -6.94 -9.69 11.93
C ASP A 149 -8.05 -9.37 10.90
N TYR A 150 -8.28 -10.27 9.96
CA TYR A 150 -9.25 -10.04 8.88
C TYR A 150 -10.67 -9.81 9.40
N LYS A 151 -11.05 -10.39 10.56
CA LYS A 151 -12.38 -10.22 11.18
C LYS A 151 -12.56 -8.79 11.70
N GLN A 152 -11.51 -8.21 12.27
CA GLN A 152 -11.55 -6.81 12.72
C GLN A 152 -11.56 -5.85 11.51
N ARG A 153 -10.72 -6.11 10.50
CA ARG A 153 -10.75 -5.32 9.25
C ARG A 153 -12.11 -5.36 8.56
N GLN A 154 -12.80 -6.51 8.59
CA GLN A 154 -14.14 -6.67 8.00
C GLN A 154 -15.20 -5.78 8.67
N LYS A 155 -15.00 -5.30 9.90
CA LYS A 155 -15.95 -4.38 10.56
C LYS A 155 -15.93 -2.98 9.92
N ASN A 156 -14.80 -2.58 9.32
CA ASN A 156 -14.63 -1.31 8.62
C ASN A 156 -13.98 -1.53 7.25
N PRO A 157 -14.64 -2.28 6.34
CA PRO A 157 -13.99 -2.87 5.17
C PRO A 157 -13.38 -1.84 4.22
N TYR A 158 -13.91 -0.63 4.17
CA TYR A 158 -13.42 0.43 3.29
C TYR A 158 -12.29 1.26 3.93
N SER A 159 -12.29 1.41 5.26
CA SER A 159 -11.29 2.20 5.99
C SER A 159 -10.01 1.40 6.28
N ASP A 160 -10.13 0.08 6.39
CA ASP A 160 -9.03 -0.84 6.66
C ASP A 160 -8.53 -1.56 5.38
N PHE A 161 -8.89 -1.01 4.21
CA PHE A 161 -8.45 -1.45 2.90
C PHE A 161 -7.14 -0.76 2.49
N HIS A 162 -6.23 -1.53 1.87
CA HIS A 162 -4.98 -1.02 1.27
C HIS A 162 -4.73 -1.65 -0.09
N THR A 163 -4.05 -0.93 -0.97
CA THR A 163 -3.76 -1.39 -2.35
C THR A 163 -2.56 -2.34 -2.46
N SER A 164 -2.06 -2.86 -1.34
CA SER A 164 -0.85 -3.68 -1.32
C SER A 164 -1.07 -5.19 -1.58
N ASN A 165 -2.31 -5.69 -1.42
CA ASN A 165 -2.67 -7.09 -1.61
C ASN A 165 -4.20 -7.25 -1.77
N PHE A 166 -4.73 -7.01 -2.96
CA PHE A 166 -6.17 -7.13 -3.18
C PHE A 166 -6.53 -7.64 -4.57
N ILE A 167 -7.64 -8.36 -4.64
CA ILE A 167 -8.28 -8.74 -5.90
C ILE A 167 -9.49 -7.85 -6.17
N ILE A 168 -9.69 -7.50 -7.43
CA ILE A 168 -10.83 -6.70 -7.91
C ILE A 168 -11.25 -7.15 -9.30
N LYS A 169 -12.54 -7.09 -9.63
CA LYS A 169 -13.02 -7.27 -11.00
C LYS A 169 -12.45 -6.17 -11.91
N ARG A 170 -11.90 -6.55 -13.05
CA ARG A 170 -11.33 -5.63 -14.03
C ARG A 170 -12.33 -4.55 -14.45
N SER A 171 -13.60 -4.92 -14.67
CA SER A 171 -14.67 -3.98 -15.04
C SER A 171 -14.84 -2.87 -13.99
N ILE A 172 -14.79 -3.21 -12.70
CA ILE A 172 -14.90 -2.24 -11.60
C ILE A 172 -13.67 -1.33 -11.56
N MET A 173 -12.46 -1.89 -11.69
CA MET A 173 -11.22 -1.11 -11.68
C MET A 173 -11.17 -0.11 -12.84
N LEU A 174 -11.66 -0.50 -14.02
CA LEU A 174 -11.72 0.38 -15.18
C LEU A 174 -12.82 1.45 -15.08
N GLN A 175 -13.95 1.11 -14.46
CA GLN A 175 -15.05 2.05 -14.23
C GLN A 175 -14.74 3.04 -13.10
N HIS A 176 -14.01 2.62 -12.09
CA HIS A 176 -13.66 3.40 -10.91
C HIS A 176 -12.14 3.36 -10.69
N PRO A 177 -11.34 4.01 -11.56
CA PRO A 177 -9.88 4.01 -11.43
C PRO A 177 -9.44 4.75 -10.16
N LEU A 178 -8.22 4.48 -9.71
CA LEU A 178 -7.59 5.30 -8.68
C LEU A 178 -7.41 6.73 -9.18
N ASP A 179 -7.52 7.69 -8.29
CA ASP A 179 -7.37 9.10 -8.61
C ASP A 179 -5.90 9.46 -8.90
N GLU A 180 -5.58 9.71 -10.17
CA GLU A 180 -4.21 9.99 -10.64
C GLU A 180 -3.65 11.34 -10.18
N ARG A 181 -4.48 12.19 -9.55
CA ARG A 181 -4.00 13.41 -8.89
C ARG A 181 -3.09 13.09 -7.68
N PHE A 182 -3.23 11.87 -7.11
CA PHE A 182 -2.35 11.35 -6.06
C PHE A 182 -1.04 10.84 -6.65
N ARG A 183 -0.17 11.77 -7.04
CA ARG A 183 1.16 11.43 -7.56
C ARG A 183 2.17 11.11 -6.46
N GLN A 184 2.04 11.79 -5.31
CA GLN A 184 2.91 11.62 -4.15
C GLN A 184 2.47 10.45 -3.27
N TYR A 185 3.29 10.14 -2.26
CA TYR A 185 3.07 9.01 -1.36
C TYR A 185 1.84 9.21 -0.45
N GLY A 186 0.94 8.23 -0.48
CA GLY A 186 -0.08 7.97 0.54
C GLY A 186 -1.47 8.52 0.26
N TYR A 187 -2.45 7.86 0.87
CA TYR A 187 -3.89 8.16 0.86
C TYR A 187 -4.63 7.91 -0.47
N GLU A 188 -3.96 7.46 -1.53
CA GLU A 188 -4.63 7.00 -2.74
C GLU A 188 -5.54 5.80 -2.47
N ASP A 189 -5.12 4.92 -1.58
CA ASP A 189 -5.87 3.75 -1.11
C ASP A 189 -7.07 4.14 -0.25
N VAL A 190 -6.93 5.13 0.62
CA VAL A 190 -8.02 5.66 1.46
C VAL A 190 -9.12 6.28 0.59
N LEU A 191 -8.75 7.10 -0.41
CA LEU A 191 -9.72 7.68 -1.33
C LEU A 191 -10.38 6.60 -2.19
N PHE A 192 -9.62 5.61 -2.63
CA PHE A 192 -10.16 4.49 -3.39
C PHE A 192 -11.17 3.68 -2.57
N GLY A 193 -10.87 3.37 -1.30
CA GLY A 193 -11.82 2.73 -0.39
C GLY A 193 -13.12 3.55 -0.23
N LYS A 194 -13.02 4.89 -0.15
CA LYS A 194 -14.20 5.79 -0.16
C LYS A 194 -14.97 5.70 -1.47
N THR A 195 -14.29 5.67 -2.61
CA THR A 195 -14.92 5.52 -3.93
C THR A 195 -15.68 4.21 -4.04
N LEU A 196 -15.09 3.09 -3.61
CA LEU A 196 -15.76 1.79 -3.58
C LEU A 196 -17.00 1.81 -2.70
N LYS A 197 -16.92 2.44 -1.51
CA LYS A 197 -18.07 2.60 -0.60
C LYS A 197 -19.21 3.40 -1.23
N ASN A 198 -18.89 4.54 -1.83
CA ASN A 198 -19.90 5.43 -2.44
C ASN A 198 -20.62 4.79 -3.64
N ASN A 199 -19.96 3.84 -4.30
CA ASN A 199 -20.52 3.08 -5.41
C ASN A 199 -21.09 1.70 -4.98
N HIS A 200 -21.27 1.48 -3.67
CA HIS A 200 -21.84 0.24 -3.11
C HIS A 200 -21.10 -1.05 -3.50
N ILE A 201 -19.80 -0.95 -3.86
CA ILE A 201 -18.95 -2.08 -4.24
C ILE A 201 -18.51 -2.80 -2.97
N LYS A 202 -18.81 -4.08 -2.85
CA LYS A 202 -18.55 -4.86 -1.63
C LYS A 202 -17.09 -5.29 -1.53
N ILE A 203 -16.45 -5.00 -0.38
CA ILE A 203 -15.12 -5.49 -0.05
C ILE A 203 -15.22 -6.62 0.98
N LYS A 204 -14.64 -7.77 0.66
CA LYS A 204 -14.46 -8.90 1.59
C LYS A 204 -13.01 -8.95 2.05
N HIS A 205 -12.81 -8.97 3.37
CA HIS A 205 -11.49 -9.20 3.96
C HIS A 205 -11.31 -10.67 4.28
N ILE A 206 -10.17 -11.23 3.91
CA ILE A 206 -9.84 -12.65 4.16
C ILE A 206 -8.50 -12.78 4.88
N ASP A 207 -8.23 -13.96 5.43
CA ASP A 207 -6.95 -14.32 6.02
C ASP A 207 -5.99 -14.87 4.94
N ASN A 208 -5.46 -13.97 4.13
CA ASN A 208 -4.51 -14.30 3.07
C ASN A 208 -3.38 -13.26 2.97
N PRO A 209 -2.65 -13.02 4.06
CA PRO A 209 -1.66 -11.95 4.10
C PRO A 209 -0.42 -12.28 3.29
N LEU A 210 0.19 -11.24 2.72
CA LEU A 210 1.58 -11.22 2.27
C LEU A 210 2.51 -10.77 3.40
N GLY A 211 3.77 -11.17 3.35
CA GLY A 211 4.80 -10.70 4.27
C GLY A 211 5.30 -9.31 3.88
N TYR A 212 5.48 -8.44 4.85
CA TYR A 212 6.15 -7.15 4.68
C TYR A 212 7.39 -7.10 5.56
N GLU A 213 8.57 -7.07 4.96
CA GLU A 213 9.86 -7.08 5.65
C GLU A 213 10.79 -5.93 5.22
N HIS A 214 10.37 -5.10 4.27
CA HIS A 214 11.16 -3.99 3.75
C HIS A 214 11.02 -2.73 4.60
N PHE A 215 11.85 -2.61 5.64
CA PHE A 215 11.82 -1.45 6.55
C PHE A 215 12.91 -0.46 6.19
N ILE A 216 12.52 0.63 5.56
CA ILE A 216 13.40 1.76 5.22
C ILE A 216 13.97 2.42 6.48
N GLU A 217 15.07 3.16 6.32
CA GLU A 217 15.71 3.94 7.37
C GLU A 217 14.75 4.96 8.00
N ASN A 218 14.95 5.25 9.30
CA ASN A 218 14.07 6.12 10.08
C ASN A 218 13.90 7.51 9.46
N TRP A 219 14.99 8.11 8.96
CA TRP A 219 14.92 9.43 8.33
C TRP A 219 14.11 9.40 7.03
N SER A 220 14.29 8.38 6.20
CA SER A 220 13.52 8.19 4.97
C SER A 220 12.03 8.00 5.27
N PHE A 221 11.71 7.28 6.36
CA PHE A 221 10.33 7.10 6.77
C PHE A 221 9.70 8.41 7.25
N VAL A 222 10.43 9.22 8.03
CA VAL A 222 9.94 10.56 8.48
C VAL A 222 9.67 11.48 7.29
N ILE A 223 10.54 11.46 6.25
CA ILE A 223 10.34 12.23 5.01
C ILE A 223 9.09 11.76 4.28
N LYS A 224 8.92 10.44 4.07
CA LYS A 224 7.72 9.88 3.42
C LYS A 224 6.43 10.22 4.17
N ILE A 225 6.46 10.25 5.49
CA ILE A 225 5.30 10.67 6.28
C ILE A 225 5.01 12.16 6.11
N ALA A 226 6.03 13.01 6.07
CA ALA A 226 5.83 14.43 5.79
C ALA A 226 5.23 14.66 4.39
N GLU A 227 5.66 13.89 3.40
CA GLU A 227 5.09 13.88 2.06
C GLU A 227 3.60 13.45 2.08
N SER A 228 3.29 12.32 2.73
CA SER A 228 1.90 11.86 2.85
C SER A 228 0.99 12.86 3.58
N LEU A 229 1.51 13.60 4.56
CA LEU A 229 0.75 14.64 5.25
C LEU A 229 0.47 15.87 4.36
N ARG A 230 1.39 16.22 3.46
CA ARG A 230 1.12 17.23 2.42
C ARG A 230 0.02 16.77 1.46
N THR A 231 0.05 15.49 1.06
CA THR A 231 -1.02 14.89 0.26
C THR A 231 -2.37 15.00 0.98
N VAL A 232 -2.43 14.62 2.27
CA VAL A 232 -3.65 14.77 3.07
C VAL A 232 -4.14 16.22 3.14
N TYR A 233 -3.23 17.17 3.29
CA TYR A 233 -3.57 18.57 3.35
C TYR A 233 -4.14 19.09 2.02
N GLN A 234 -3.52 18.69 0.91
CA GLN A 234 -3.98 19.03 -0.44
C GLN A 234 -5.38 18.49 -0.73
N PHE A 235 -5.68 17.25 -0.30
CA PHE A 235 -6.95 16.55 -0.55
C PHE A 235 -7.83 16.46 0.71
N ARG A 236 -7.73 17.43 1.63
CA ARG A 236 -8.39 17.37 2.93
C ARG A 236 -9.92 17.32 2.84
N GLU A 237 -10.51 17.92 1.81
CA GLU A 237 -11.95 17.91 1.61
C GLU A 237 -12.45 16.53 1.18
N GLU A 238 -11.76 15.91 0.23
CA GLU A 238 -12.07 14.56 -0.25
C GLU A 238 -11.83 13.50 0.84
N LEU A 239 -10.81 13.69 1.68
CA LEU A 239 -10.43 12.76 2.75
C LEU A 239 -11.14 13.02 4.09
N GLN A 240 -12.03 14.02 4.14
CA GLN A 240 -12.80 14.31 5.35
C GLN A 240 -13.65 13.09 5.77
N GLY A 241 -13.57 12.75 7.07
CA GLY A 241 -14.25 11.57 7.66
C GLY A 241 -13.48 10.25 7.50
N TYR A 242 -12.43 10.21 6.67
CA TYR A 242 -11.60 9.03 6.42
C TYR A 242 -10.17 9.17 6.98
N SER A 243 -9.70 10.37 7.25
CA SER A 243 -8.38 10.63 7.82
C SER A 243 -8.46 11.03 9.29
N LYS A 244 -7.80 10.26 10.17
CA LYS A 244 -7.71 10.54 11.61
C LYS A 244 -6.97 11.85 11.90
N ILE A 245 -5.99 12.22 11.08
CA ILE A 245 -5.20 13.44 11.30
C ILE A 245 -6.07 14.69 11.11
N ILE A 246 -6.96 14.71 10.12
CA ILE A 246 -7.94 15.79 9.89
C ILE A 246 -8.89 15.89 11.10
N ALA A 247 -9.33 14.74 11.66
CA ALA A 247 -10.20 14.75 12.81
C ALA A 247 -9.51 15.31 14.07
N TYR A 248 -8.21 15.03 14.28
CA TYR A 248 -7.43 15.58 15.39
C TYR A 248 -7.15 17.07 15.21
N GLU A 249 -6.85 17.52 14.01
CA GLU A 249 -6.67 18.93 13.68
C GLU A 249 -7.95 19.72 14.02
N LYS A 250 -9.14 19.27 13.59
CA LYS A 250 -10.42 19.90 13.95
C LYS A 250 -10.66 19.99 15.47
N LYS A 251 -10.21 18.99 16.24
CA LYS A 251 -10.26 19.04 17.71
C LYS A 251 -9.33 20.12 18.27
N LEU A 252 -8.12 20.26 17.73
CA LEU A 252 -7.19 21.32 18.14
C LEU A 252 -7.76 22.72 17.87
N HIS A 253 -8.41 22.93 16.72
CA HIS A 253 -9.11 24.19 16.44
C HIS A 253 -10.23 24.45 17.44
N ARG A 254 -11.07 23.45 17.75
CA ARG A 254 -12.15 23.58 18.75
C ARG A 254 -11.62 23.94 20.14
N TRP A 255 -10.43 23.47 20.50
CA TRP A 255 -9.79 23.76 21.79
C TRP A 255 -8.88 24.99 21.76
N HIS A 256 -8.86 25.73 20.65
CA HIS A 256 -7.97 26.90 20.42
C HIS A 256 -6.47 26.59 20.56
N LEU A 257 -6.07 25.32 20.43
CA LEU A 257 -4.67 24.88 20.53
C LEU A 257 -3.91 24.87 19.20
N ALA A 258 -4.59 25.03 18.06
CA ALA A 258 -3.96 24.99 16.73
C ALA A 258 -2.87 26.06 16.57
N ASN A 259 -3.14 27.32 16.98
CA ASN A 259 -2.16 28.41 16.90
C ASN A 259 -0.93 28.17 17.81
N LEU A 260 -1.13 27.57 18.99
CA LEU A 260 -0.03 27.16 19.84
C LEU A 260 0.85 26.09 19.17
N CYS A 261 0.23 25.07 18.55
CA CYS A 261 0.95 24.03 17.80
C CYS A 261 1.76 24.63 16.64
N LYS A 262 1.19 25.60 15.88
CA LYS A 262 1.89 26.31 14.79
C LYS A 262 3.13 27.04 15.29
N LYS A 263 3.02 27.79 16.39
CA LYS A 263 4.12 28.52 17.00
C LYS A 263 5.22 27.62 17.56
N LEU A 264 4.85 26.49 18.15
CA LEU A 264 5.79 25.54 18.74
C LEU A 264 6.48 24.65 17.71
N TYR A 265 5.89 24.42 16.53
CA TYR A 265 6.45 23.51 15.52
C TYR A 265 7.89 23.87 15.10
N PRO A 266 8.25 25.13 14.76
CA PRO A 266 9.63 25.48 14.40
C PRO A 266 10.64 25.16 15.51
N LEU A 267 10.25 25.34 16.77
CA LEU A 267 11.12 25.09 17.93
C LEU A 267 11.28 23.59 18.22
N LEU A 268 10.20 22.80 18.08
CA LEU A 268 10.17 21.40 18.50
C LEU A 268 10.43 20.41 17.35
N SER A 269 10.31 20.84 16.10
CA SER A 269 10.44 19.96 14.93
C SER A 269 11.80 19.28 14.83
N LEU A 270 12.90 20.01 15.05
CA LEU A 270 14.26 19.46 15.00
C LEU A 270 14.53 18.45 16.13
N PRO A 271 14.30 18.75 17.42
CA PRO A 271 14.53 17.75 18.48
C PRO A 271 13.61 16.53 18.35
N ILE A 272 12.36 16.70 17.91
CA ILE A 272 11.48 15.54 17.67
C ILE A 272 12.00 14.69 16.51
N LYS A 273 12.39 15.28 15.37
CA LYS A 273 13.00 14.56 14.26
C LYS A 273 14.25 13.81 14.68
N ALA A 274 15.16 14.46 15.42
CA ALA A 274 16.38 13.82 15.93
C ALA A 274 16.05 12.58 16.79
N ARG A 275 15.02 12.65 17.64
CA ARG A 275 14.56 11.49 18.41
C ARG A 275 13.96 10.40 17.55
N LEU A 276 13.19 10.74 16.51
CA LEU A 276 12.56 9.78 15.60
C LEU A 276 13.58 9.07 14.70
N THR A 277 14.66 9.76 14.33
CA THR A 277 15.72 9.19 13.47
C THR A 277 16.86 8.54 14.25
N GLY A 278 16.89 8.72 15.56
CA GLY A 278 17.90 8.12 16.45
C GLY A 278 17.60 6.67 16.85
N ASN A 279 18.38 6.18 17.83
CA ASN A 279 18.35 4.77 18.26
C ASN A 279 17.14 4.37 19.12
N LYS A 280 16.30 5.30 19.54
CA LYS A 280 15.10 5.04 20.37
C LYS A 280 13.87 5.78 19.82
N PRO A 281 13.44 5.48 18.60
CA PRO A 281 12.24 6.11 18.03
C PRO A 281 11.00 5.73 18.85
N SER A 282 10.04 6.65 18.93
CA SER A 282 8.83 6.49 19.74
C SER A 282 7.59 6.84 18.93
N ILE A 283 6.58 5.96 18.95
CA ILE A 283 5.29 6.20 18.28
C ILE A 283 4.56 7.40 18.91
N PHE A 284 4.74 7.65 20.21
CA PHE A 284 4.17 8.85 20.85
C PHE A 284 4.70 10.13 20.18
N TRP A 285 6.04 10.30 20.11
CA TRP A 285 6.65 11.45 19.45
C TRP A 285 6.39 11.50 17.95
N PHE A 286 6.26 10.35 17.31
CA PHE A 286 5.86 10.26 15.91
C PHE A 286 4.45 10.80 15.67
N ASN A 287 3.48 10.49 16.53
CA ASN A 287 2.13 11.02 16.43
C ASN A 287 2.08 12.54 16.72
N ILE A 288 2.86 13.02 17.69
CA ILE A 288 3.01 14.46 17.95
C ILE A 288 3.60 15.15 16.72
N TYR A 289 4.69 14.62 16.15
CA TYR A 289 5.29 15.16 14.94
C TYR A 289 4.30 15.28 13.80
N LYS A 290 3.56 14.21 13.50
CA LYS A 290 2.55 14.21 12.44
C LYS A 290 1.50 15.30 12.64
N LEU A 291 0.96 15.41 13.85
CA LEU A 291 -0.09 16.38 14.14
C LEU A 291 0.43 17.81 14.06
N MET A 292 1.58 18.10 14.66
CA MET A 292 2.18 19.45 14.62
C MET A 292 2.56 19.84 13.20
N TYR A 293 3.15 18.92 12.42
CA TYR A 293 3.50 19.18 11.02
C TYR A 293 2.26 19.47 10.18
N TYR A 294 1.21 18.65 10.33
CA TYR A 294 -0.05 18.82 9.59
C TYR A 294 -0.70 20.18 9.87
N VAL A 295 -0.80 20.55 11.15
CA VAL A 295 -1.35 21.87 11.56
C VAL A 295 -0.48 23.02 11.07
N HIS A 296 0.85 22.84 11.00
CA HIS A 296 1.77 23.84 10.46
C HIS A 296 1.60 24.07 8.95
N LEU A 297 1.09 23.10 8.18
CA LEU A 297 0.81 23.29 6.75
C LEU A 297 -0.29 24.30 6.45
N GLU A 298 -1.06 24.71 7.44
CA GLU A 298 -2.06 25.79 7.34
C GLU A 298 -1.47 27.20 7.46
N SER A 299 -0.16 27.32 7.72
CA SER A 299 0.52 28.59 8.02
C SER A 299 0.86 29.37 6.77
#